data_cf97bfcdd4051396d0e745f7c918d815
#
_entry.id   cf97bfcdd4051396d0e745f7c918d815
#
_cell.length_a   1.000
_cell.length_b   1.000
_cell.length_c   1.000
_cell.angle_alpha   90.00
_cell.angle_beta   90.00
_cell.angle_gamma   90.00
#
_symmetry.space_group_name_H-M   'P 1'
#
loop_
_entity.id
_entity.type
_entity.pdbx_description
1 polymer ?
#
loop_
_entity_poly.entity_id
_entity_poly.type
_entity_poly.pdbx_seq_one_letter_code
_entity_poly.pdbx_strand_id
1 'polypeptide(L)'
;MKKNIILSFIFSIIEVISKTIIPIITGLIIDSLLENKFTNILYLILINVLLIIIASIYNYLLNVSAKMAAIEYSNEIKEKALKRLLKLKINIIEKYKSGLLASKIVNDVNNIHHGLITFLTHFIPGIVTLILTLIIMFFINFKITLIIFLITPISVFITIYIAKQNKKLTDISNKEYNEMTSYIKEQIELKKYINVEKLENQKEQKINNLSEKYMKDESIALFYASISNPTTRLINGIITIIVVLYSSFEIMNGNMTIGIFSTFLIYANRYAKPLNEISQVINRLTISLTSYDSIKELINEEIEEFVNSNDEIIGNIEFKNVSFSYNNDKEILKNINFKINNGEKIAIVGPTGSGKTTIIQLLLKFYNINSGSILIDGKNINDINTNILRDNIKVVLQDAHLNNENIKDVLKYSNDVSDKEIKDLLKKINIKPNFLGMNDNLENITSIDNLSNGQKQIISMIRAMLSNPKIVILDEATSDVDSLTEKNIESSINELTKGKTSIIIAHRLSTIISADKIIVIDNGKILEEGTHKELINKNGLYKKIYESQF
;
A
#
# COMPACT_ATOMS: atom_id res chain seq x y z
N MET A 1 0.53 -0.89 -23.82
CA MET A 1 1.43 -1.88 -23.23
C MET A 1 2.03 -2.87 -24.25
N LYS A 2 1.30 -3.81 -24.88
CA LYS A 2 1.86 -4.83 -25.78
C LYS A 2 2.74 -4.25 -26.90
N LYS A 3 2.30 -3.16 -27.56
CA LYS A 3 3.07 -2.48 -28.61
C LYS A 3 4.45 -2.02 -28.11
N ASN A 4 4.53 -1.37 -26.96
CA ASN A 4 5.78 -0.82 -26.40
C ASN A 4 6.74 -1.95 -25.94
N ILE A 5 6.22 -3.09 -25.45
CA ILE A 5 7.05 -4.27 -25.14
C ILE A 5 7.65 -4.86 -26.42
N ILE A 6 6.86 -5.03 -27.49
CA ILE A 6 7.33 -5.55 -28.77
C ILE A 6 8.38 -4.62 -29.37
N LEU A 7 8.13 -3.30 -29.35
CA LEU A 7 9.10 -2.30 -29.82
C LEU A 7 10.41 -2.37 -29.02
N SER A 8 10.34 -2.47 -27.68
CA SER A 8 11.53 -2.63 -26.84
C SER A 8 12.34 -3.86 -27.21
N PHE A 9 11.68 -4.98 -27.49
CA PHE A 9 12.36 -6.20 -27.93
C PHE A 9 13.06 -6.03 -29.28
N ILE A 10 12.39 -5.43 -30.26
CA ILE A 10 12.96 -5.15 -31.60
C ILE A 10 14.16 -4.19 -31.46
N PHE A 11 14.01 -3.09 -30.74
CA PHE A 11 15.08 -2.10 -30.54
C PHE A 11 16.29 -2.70 -29.83
N SER A 12 16.06 -3.59 -28.84
CA SER A 12 17.11 -4.34 -28.16
C SER A 12 17.93 -5.20 -29.11
N ILE A 13 17.27 -5.93 -30.01
CA ILE A 13 17.96 -6.78 -31.00
C ILE A 13 18.81 -5.93 -31.94
N ILE A 14 18.27 -4.85 -32.51
CA ILE A 14 18.99 -3.97 -33.45
C ILE A 14 20.17 -3.30 -32.74
N GLU A 15 19.98 -2.82 -31.50
CA GLU A 15 21.04 -2.24 -30.68
C GLU A 15 22.19 -3.23 -30.48
N VAL A 16 21.87 -4.45 -30.01
CA VAL A 16 22.88 -5.47 -29.72
C VAL A 16 23.60 -5.92 -30.97
N ILE A 17 22.90 -6.14 -32.09
CA ILE A 17 23.52 -6.49 -33.38
C ILE A 17 24.50 -5.38 -33.82
N SER A 18 24.05 -4.11 -33.84
CA SER A 18 24.90 -2.99 -34.21
C SER A 18 26.14 -2.90 -33.35
N LYS A 19 25.99 -3.01 -32.03
CA LYS A 19 27.13 -3.04 -31.08
C LYS A 19 28.06 -4.23 -31.31
N THR A 20 27.50 -5.39 -31.69
CA THR A 20 28.30 -6.61 -31.85
C THR A 20 29.16 -6.59 -33.11
N ILE A 21 28.81 -5.84 -34.15
CA ILE A 21 29.61 -5.68 -35.38
C ILE A 21 30.81 -4.73 -35.18
N ILE A 22 30.71 -3.74 -34.29
CA ILE A 22 31.74 -2.72 -34.04
C ILE A 22 33.15 -3.33 -33.80
N PRO A 23 33.36 -4.36 -32.95
CA PRO A 23 34.67 -4.94 -32.70
C PRO A 23 35.31 -5.55 -33.97
N ILE A 24 34.51 -6.17 -34.85
CA ILE A 24 35.01 -6.74 -36.12
C ILE A 24 35.58 -5.66 -36.99
N ILE A 25 34.83 -4.56 -37.17
CA ILE A 25 35.30 -3.43 -37.97
C ILE A 25 36.54 -2.78 -37.36
N THR A 26 36.59 -2.68 -36.00
CA THR A 26 37.77 -2.17 -35.29
C THR A 26 39.01 -3.03 -35.57
N GLY A 27 38.87 -4.35 -35.59
CA GLY A 27 39.95 -5.27 -35.96
C GLY A 27 40.40 -5.10 -37.41
N LEU A 28 39.46 -4.96 -38.35
CA LEU A 28 39.78 -4.71 -39.77
C LEU A 28 40.47 -3.36 -39.97
N ILE A 29 40.15 -2.33 -39.19
CA ILE A 29 40.85 -1.04 -39.20
C ILE A 29 42.31 -1.24 -38.79
N ILE A 30 42.57 -1.99 -37.72
CA ILE A 30 43.91 -2.27 -37.22
C ILE A 30 44.74 -3.04 -38.26
N ASP A 31 44.18 -4.08 -38.88
CA ASP A 31 44.88 -4.84 -39.92
C ASP A 31 45.15 -3.98 -41.14
N SER A 32 44.19 -3.15 -41.59
CA SER A 32 44.37 -2.23 -42.70
C SER A 32 45.46 -1.16 -42.46
N LEU A 33 45.62 -0.73 -41.19
CA LEU A 33 46.70 0.17 -40.74
C LEU A 33 48.06 -0.48 -40.89
N LEU A 34 48.20 -1.74 -40.49
CA LEU A 34 49.42 -2.50 -40.59
C LEU A 34 49.83 -2.80 -42.04
N GLU A 35 48.83 -2.93 -42.93
CA GLU A 35 49.03 -3.14 -44.35
C GLU A 35 49.18 -1.84 -45.15
N ASN A 36 49.15 -0.65 -44.55
CA ASN A 36 49.24 0.68 -45.16
C ASN A 36 48.16 0.98 -46.21
N LYS A 37 46.95 0.40 -46.06
CA LYS A 37 45.80 0.58 -46.97
C LYS A 37 44.93 1.77 -46.54
N PHE A 38 45.38 3.00 -46.67
CA PHE A 38 44.74 4.20 -46.14
C PHE A 38 43.31 4.46 -46.67
N THR A 39 43.01 4.13 -47.92
CA THR A 39 41.65 4.29 -48.48
C THR A 39 40.63 3.42 -47.79
N ASN A 40 40.98 2.18 -47.43
CA ASN A 40 40.10 1.25 -46.74
C ASN A 40 39.85 1.69 -45.30
N ILE A 41 40.86 2.31 -44.65
CA ILE A 41 40.74 2.79 -43.26
C ILE A 41 39.65 3.84 -43.14
N LEU A 42 39.65 4.86 -44.00
CA LEU A 42 38.65 5.93 -43.97
C LEU A 42 37.22 5.37 -44.11
N TYR A 43 37.03 4.44 -45.07
CA TYR A 43 35.73 3.79 -45.28
C TYR A 43 35.27 2.97 -44.05
N LEU A 44 36.15 2.18 -43.44
CA LEU A 44 35.86 1.39 -42.27
C LEU A 44 35.57 2.27 -41.03
N ILE A 45 36.27 3.39 -40.84
CA ILE A 45 35.98 4.36 -39.78
C ILE A 45 34.58 4.95 -39.96
N LEU A 46 34.21 5.36 -41.18
CA LEU A 46 32.86 5.89 -41.44
C LEU A 46 31.75 4.87 -41.10
N ILE A 47 31.94 3.59 -41.48
CA ILE A 47 31.01 2.53 -41.13
C ILE A 47 30.93 2.34 -39.60
N ASN A 48 32.08 2.36 -38.91
CA ASN A 48 32.13 2.20 -37.44
C ASN A 48 31.38 3.32 -36.72
N VAL A 49 31.60 4.59 -37.15
CA VAL A 49 30.90 5.77 -36.63
C VAL A 49 29.39 5.64 -36.88
N LEU A 50 28.98 5.23 -38.08
CA LEU A 50 27.58 5.03 -38.42
C LEU A 50 26.93 3.96 -37.52
N LEU A 51 27.60 2.84 -37.28
CA LEU A 51 27.11 1.78 -36.37
C LEU A 51 27.00 2.26 -34.91
N ILE A 52 27.95 3.08 -34.45
CA ILE A 52 27.86 3.69 -33.09
C ILE A 52 26.65 4.60 -33.00
N ILE A 53 26.39 5.43 -34.02
CA ILE A 53 25.21 6.30 -34.05
C ILE A 53 23.92 5.47 -34.05
N ILE A 54 23.83 4.45 -34.90
CA ILE A 54 22.67 3.53 -34.95
C ILE A 54 22.45 2.89 -33.57
N ALA A 55 23.50 2.32 -33.00
CA ALA A 55 23.41 1.67 -31.68
C ALA A 55 22.94 2.64 -30.58
N SER A 56 23.40 3.91 -30.64
CA SER A 56 23.01 4.94 -29.66
C SER A 56 21.54 5.35 -29.82
N ILE A 57 21.06 5.51 -31.05
CA ILE A 57 19.66 5.81 -31.34
C ILE A 57 18.76 4.68 -30.85
N TYR A 58 19.08 3.44 -31.19
CA TYR A 58 18.26 2.29 -30.75
C TYR A 58 18.34 2.04 -29.25
N ASN A 59 19.44 2.33 -28.60
CA ASN A 59 19.52 2.31 -27.12
C ASN A 59 18.58 3.35 -26.49
N TYR A 60 18.53 4.57 -27.04
CA TYR A 60 17.59 5.59 -26.60
C TYR A 60 16.15 5.15 -26.80
N LEU A 61 15.80 4.66 -28.00
CA LEU A 61 14.44 4.17 -28.31
C LEU A 61 14.03 2.98 -27.43
N LEU A 62 14.96 2.06 -27.15
CA LEU A 62 14.76 0.95 -26.20
C LEU A 62 14.39 1.47 -24.81
N ASN A 63 15.17 2.40 -24.28
CA ASN A 63 14.92 2.96 -22.95
C ASN A 63 13.58 3.71 -22.86
N VAL A 64 13.22 4.47 -23.89
CA VAL A 64 11.94 5.18 -23.94
C VAL A 64 10.77 4.20 -24.01
N SER A 65 10.84 3.22 -24.93
CA SER A 65 9.76 2.24 -25.10
C SER A 65 9.59 1.34 -23.86
N ALA A 66 10.69 0.93 -23.21
CA ALA A 66 10.68 0.14 -22.00
C ALA A 66 10.07 0.90 -20.82
N LYS A 67 10.44 2.18 -20.62
CA LYS A 67 9.85 3.04 -19.58
C LYS A 67 8.37 3.28 -19.82
N MET A 68 7.95 3.54 -21.06
CA MET A 68 6.54 3.70 -21.41
C MET A 68 5.74 2.43 -21.11
N ALA A 69 6.26 1.26 -21.49
CA ALA A 69 5.62 -0.03 -21.19
C ALA A 69 5.48 -0.24 -19.67
N ALA A 70 6.51 0.12 -18.89
CA ALA A 70 6.51 -0.01 -17.45
C ALA A 70 5.51 0.95 -16.78
N ILE A 71 5.42 2.20 -17.24
CA ILE A 71 4.43 3.19 -16.74
C ILE A 71 3.01 2.70 -17.02
N GLU A 72 2.71 2.29 -18.27
CA GLU A 72 1.38 1.79 -18.62
C GLU A 72 0.98 0.58 -17.76
N TYR A 73 1.89 -0.38 -17.57
CA TYR A 73 1.62 -1.59 -16.79
C TYR A 73 1.45 -1.30 -15.30
N SER A 74 2.34 -0.49 -14.72
CA SER A 74 2.26 -0.15 -13.29
C SER A 74 1.00 0.66 -12.98
N ASN A 75 0.58 1.58 -13.86
CA ASN A 75 -0.66 2.32 -13.69
C ASN A 75 -1.90 1.42 -13.77
N GLU A 76 -1.92 0.46 -14.72
CA GLU A 76 -3.02 -0.52 -14.81
C GLU A 76 -3.16 -1.35 -13.52
N ILE A 77 -2.03 -1.84 -12.98
CA ILE A 77 -2.00 -2.58 -11.73
C ILE A 77 -2.46 -1.71 -10.56
N LYS A 78 -1.94 -0.48 -10.48
CA LYS A 78 -2.29 0.48 -9.42
C LYS A 78 -3.79 0.79 -9.42
N GLU A 79 -4.36 1.05 -10.59
CA GLU A 79 -5.79 1.31 -10.74
C GLU A 79 -6.64 0.10 -10.31
N LYS A 80 -6.25 -1.11 -10.73
CA LYS A 80 -6.92 -2.35 -10.31
C LYS A 80 -6.84 -2.55 -8.79
N ALA A 81 -5.67 -2.34 -8.20
CA ALA A 81 -5.46 -2.47 -6.77
C ALA A 81 -6.29 -1.44 -5.98
N LEU A 82 -6.32 -0.17 -6.41
CA LEU A 82 -7.13 0.88 -5.78
C LEU A 82 -8.63 0.61 -5.89
N LYS A 83 -9.13 0.23 -7.08
CA LYS A 83 -10.54 -0.14 -7.28
C LYS A 83 -10.94 -1.33 -6.39
N ARG A 84 -10.01 -2.27 -6.19
CA ARG A 84 -10.26 -3.43 -5.34
C ARG A 84 -10.24 -3.04 -3.86
N LEU A 85 -9.27 -2.21 -3.44
CA LEU A 85 -9.16 -1.71 -2.07
C LEU A 85 -10.47 -1.07 -1.58
N LEU A 86 -11.09 -0.24 -2.42
CA LEU A 86 -12.36 0.45 -2.08
C LEU A 86 -13.55 -0.50 -1.94
N LYS A 87 -13.42 -1.76 -2.37
CA LYS A 87 -14.48 -2.78 -2.30
C LYS A 87 -14.17 -3.90 -1.30
N LEU A 88 -13.01 -3.86 -0.64
CA LEU A 88 -12.64 -4.89 0.34
C LEU A 88 -13.56 -4.87 1.54
N LYS A 89 -13.81 -6.04 2.11
CA LYS A 89 -14.48 -6.16 3.41
C LYS A 89 -13.66 -5.43 4.50
N ILE A 90 -14.34 -4.79 5.44
CA ILE A 90 -13.70 -4.01 6.51
C ILE A 90 -12.75 -4.85 7.36
N ASN A 91 -13.13 -6.10 7.69
CA ASN A 91 -12.27 -7.02 8.44
C ASN A 91 -10.91 -7.28 7.77
N ILE A 92 -10.85 -7.26 6.43
CA ILE A 92 -9.60 -7.40 5.67
C ILE A 92 -8.76 -6.13 5.80
N ILE A 93 -9.39 -4.95 5.68
CA ILE A 93 -8.69 -3.66 5.84
C ILE A 93 -8.07 -3.55 7.23
N GLU A 94 -8.79 -3.93 8.27
CA GLU A 94 -8.28 -3.93 9.66
C GLU A 94 -7.13 -4.92 9.86
N LYS A 95 -7.21 -6.13 9.26
CA LYS A 95 -6.12 -7.13 9.29
C LYS A 95 -4.80 -6.60 8.73
N TYR A 96 -4.85 -5.88 7.60
CA TYR A 96 -3.65 -5.38 6.93
C TYR A 96 -3.07 -4.10 7.55
N LYS A 97 -3.81 -3.35 8.34
CA LYS A 97 -3.48 -1.98 8.80
C LYS A 97 -3.26 -1.00 7.64
N SER A 98 -3.69 0.23 7.79
CA SER A 98 -3.68 1.26 6.72
C SER A 98 -2.28 1.52 6.13
N GLY A 99 -1.25 1.58 6.98
CA GLY A 99 0.13 1.80 6.54
C GLY A 99 0.69 0.69 5.64
N LEU A 100 0.35 -0.58 5.91
CA LEU A 100 0.78 -1.71 5.08
C LEU A 100 0.08 -1.68 3.71
N LEU A 101 -1.22 -1.38 3.66
CA LEU A 101 -1.97 -1.26 2.42
C LEU A 101 -1.44 -0.13 1.54
N ALA A 102 -1.14 1.03 2.14
CA ALA A 102 -0.52 2.15 1.44
C ALA A 102 0.85 1.76 0.87
N SER A 103 1.69 1.09 1.67
CA SER A 103 3.00 0.58 1.23
C SER A 103 2.89 -0.41 0.08
N LYS A 104 1.96 -1.37 0.14
CA LYS A 104 1.71 -2.31 -0.97
C LYS A 104 1.38 -1.57 -2.27
N ILE A 105 0.46 -0.61 -2.25
CA ILE A 105 0.02 0.11 -3.46
C ILE A 105 1.10 1.03 -4.01
N VAL A 106 1.93 1.65 -3.16
CA VAL A 106 2.96 2.59 -3.61
C VAL A 106 4.27 1.88 -3.89
N ASN A 107 4.83 1.17 -2.91
CA ASN A 107 6.17 0.60 -3.02
C ASN A 107 6.21 -0.67 -3.89
N ASP A 108 5.23 -1.58 -3.72
CA ASP A 108 5.22 -2.81 -4.52
C ASP A 108 4.95 -2.52 -5.99
N VAL A 109 4.06 -1.56 -6.31
CA VAL A 109 3.85 -1.13 -7.70
C VAL A 109 5.11 -0.49 -8.29
N ASN A 110 5.86 0.30 -7.51
CA ASN A 110 7.14 0.86 -7.95
C ASN A 110 8.19 -0.24 -8.18
N ASN A 111 8.24 -1.26 -7.35
CA ASN A 111 9.13 -2.40 -7.54
C ASN A 111 8.81 -3.16 -8.84
N ILE A 112 7.52 -3.35 -9.15
CA ILE A 112 7.07 -3.96 -10.41
C ILE A 112 7.50 -3.09 -11.61
N HIS A 113 7.32 -1.76 -11.51
CA HIS A 113 7.75 -0.80 -12.53
C HIS A 113 9.26 -0.92 -12.82
N HIS A 114 10.10 -0.86 -11.79
CA HIS A 114 11.55 -0.99 -11.93
C HIS A 114 11.98 -2.38 -12.41
N GLY A 115 11.30 -3.44 -11.98
CA GLY A 115 11.56 -4.79 -12.45
C GLY A 115 11.31 -4.95 -13.95
N LEU A 116 10.22 -4.41 -14.46
CA LEU A 116 9.89 -4.47 -15.89
C LEU A 116 10.90 -3.68 -16.73
N ILE A 117 11.33 -2.49 -16.27
CA ILE A 117 12.40 -1.76 -16.93
C ILE A 117 13.67 -2.60 -16.97
N THR A 118 14.11 -3.16 -15.83
CA THR A 118 15.32 -3.99 -15.76
C THR A 118 15.23 -5.21 -16.66
N PHE A 119 14.08 -5.84 -16.75
CA PHE A 119 13.84 -6.97 -17.65
C PHE A 119 14.04 -6.59 -19.11
N LEU A 120 13.43 -5.47 -19.55
CA LEU A 120 13.48 -5.04 -20.96
C LEU A 120 14.83 -4.42 -21.35
N THR A 121 15.50 -3.69 -20.43
CA THR A 121 16.72 -2.91 -20.77
C THR A 121 18.03 -3.61 -20.40
N HIS A 122 18.00 -4.59 -19.49
CA HIS A 122 19.21 -5.30 -19.04
C HIS A 122 19.15 -6.81 -19.27
N PHE A 123 18.06 -7.47 -18.87
CA PHE A 123 17.96 -8.92 -18.95
C PHE A 123 17.93 -9.42 -20.40
N ILE A 124 16.99 -8.89 -21.21
CA ILE A 124 16.85 -9.28 -22.63
C ILE A 124 18.10 -8.90 -23.44
N PRO A 125 18.58 -7.65 -23.43
CA PRO A 125 19.79 -7.29 -24.17
C PRO A 125 21.02 -8.06 -23.68
N GLY A 126 21.11 -8.34 -22.38
CA GLY A 126 22.19 -9.13 -21.79
C GLY A 126 22.27 -10.54 -22.35
N ILE A 127 21.14 -11.25 -22.40
CA ILE A 127 21.06 -12.62 -22.96
C ILE A 127 21.41 -12.61 -24.46
N VAL A 128 20.84 -11.67 -25.23
CA VAL A 128 21.12 -11.54 -26.67
C VAL A 128 22.60 -11.26 -26.90
N THR A 129 23.21 -10.37 -26.09
CA THR A 129 24.64 -10.07 -26.16
C THR A 129 25.49 -11.30 -25.87
N LEU A 130 25.19 -12.07 -24.81
CA LEU A 130 25.91 -13.30 -24.50
C LEU A 130 25.89 -14.32 -25.63
N ILE A 131 24.71 -14.55 -26.20
CA ILE A 131 24.54 -15.54 -27.29
C ILE A 131 25.29 -15.08 -28.53
N LEU A 132 25.08 -13.83 -28.99
CA LEU A 132 25.68 -13.33 -30.21
C LEU A 132 27.22 -13.21 -30.13
N THR A 133 27.72 -12.69 -28.97
CA THR A 133 29.18 -12.59 -28.78
C THR A 133 29.84 -13.96 -28.78
N LEU A 134 29.22 -14.95 -28.12
CA LEU A 134 29.75 -16.31 -28.06
C LEU A 134 29.76 -16.98 -29.41
N ILE A 135 28.70 -16.83 -30.21
CA ILE A 135 28.63 -17.34 -31.59
C ILE A 135 29.74 -16.72 -32.46
N ILE A 136 29.91 -15.41 -32.40
CA ILE A 136 30.93 -14.73 -33.22
C ILE A 136 32.34 -15.14 -32.79
N MET A 137 32.62 -15.17 -31.46
CA MET A 137 33.91 -15.64 -30.94
C MET A 137 34.23 -17.07 -31.38
N PHE A 138 33.23 -17.95 -31.44
CA PHE A 138 33.37 -19.32 -31.88
C PHE A 138 33.81 -19.44 -33.35
N PHE A 139 33.25 -18.57 -34.22
CA PHE A 139 33.67 -18.50 -35.64
C PHE A 139 35.04 -17.87 -35.84
N ILE A 140 35.48 -16.94 -34.98
CA ILE A 140 36.80 -16.31 -35.07
C ILE A 140 37.89 -17.28 -34.62
N ASN A 141 37.77 -17.86 -33.43
CA ASN A 141 38.72 -18.86 -32.92
C ASN A 141 38.05 -19.80 -31.92
N PHE A 142 37.79 -21.03 -32.38
CA PHE A 142 37.14 -22.06 -31.58
C PHE A 142 37.87 -22.40 -30.28
N LYS A 143 39.21 -22.50 -30.31
CA LYS A 143 40.00 -22.95 -29.14
C LYS A 143 39.95 -21.94 -28.00
N ILE A 144 40.17 -20.65 -28.29
CA ILE A 144 40.10 -19.59 -27.29
C ILE A 144 38.68 -19.49 -26.72
N THR A 145 37.66 -19.56 -27.58
CA THR A 145 36.27 -19.48 -27.17
C THR A 145 35.89 -20.65 -26.24
N LEU A 146 36.37 -21.84 -26.52
CA LEU A 146 36.13 -23.00 -25.67
C LEU A 146 36.75 -22.82 -24.27
N ILE A 147 37.95 -22.25 -24.18
CA ILE A 147 38.60 -21.95 -22.89
C ILE A 147 37.76 -20.94 -22.09
N ILE A 148 37.30 -19.84 -22.72
CA ILE A 148 36.45 -18.82 -22.07
C ILE A 148 35.12 -19.45 -21.64
N PHE A 149 34.52 -20.27 -22.48
CA PHE A 149 33.28 -20.97 -22.17
C PHE A 149 33.41 -21.91 -20.95
N LEU A 150 34.54 -22.61 -20.80
CA LEU A 150 34.81 -23.48 -19.63
C LEU A 150 35.04 -22.69 -18.35
N ILE A 151 35.59 -21.47 -18.42
CA ILE A 151 35.80 -20.60 -17.23
C ILE A 151 34.51 -19.91 -16.81
N THR A 152 33.58 -19.66 -17.73
CA THR A 152 32.33 -18.93 -17.47
C THR A 152 31.48 -19.55 -16.33
N PRO A 153 31.21 -20.87 -16.26
CA PRO A 153 30.45 -21.46 -15.17
C PRO A 153 31.07 -21.23 -13.79
N ILE A 154 32.39 -21.22 -13.71
CA ILE A 154 33.13 -20.96 -12.46
C ILE A 154 32.88 -19.51 -12.03
N SER A 155 32.98 -18.57 -12.97
CA SER A 155 32.69 -17.14 -12.71
C SER A 155 31.26 -16.94 -12.22
N VAL A 156 30.28 -17.53 -12.92
CA VAL A 156 28.85 -17.44 -12.58
C VAL A 156 28.60 -18.04 -11.19
N PHE A 157 29.18 -19.20 -10.89
CA PHE A 157 29.02 -19.87 -9.59
C PHE A 157 29.53 -18.99 -8.45
N ILE A 158 30.75 -18.44 -8.59
CA ILE A 158 31.34 -17.53 -7.57
C ILE A 158 30.46 -16.29 -7.39
N THR A 159 30.01 -15.67 -8.48
CA THR A 159 29.16 -14.47 -8.41
C THR A 159 27.82 -14.77 -7.72
N ILE A 160 27.17 -15.88 -8.04
CA ILE A 160 25.90 -16.29 -7.40
C ILE A 160 26.13 -16.62 -5.92
N TYR A 161 27.23 -17.26 -5.56
CA TYR A 161 27.57 -17.57 -4.17
C TYR A 161 27.70 -16.28 -3.34
N ILE A 162 28.50 -15.31 -3.83
CA ILE A 162 28.69 -14.01 -3.16
C ILE A 162 27.36 -13.29 -3.05
N ALA A 163 26.56 -13.26 -4.12
CA ALA A 163 25.25 -12.61 -4.13
C ALA A 163 24.27 -13.22 -3.12
N LYS A 164 24.28 -14.55 -2.97
CA LYS A 164 23.44 -15.26 -1.99
C LYS A 164 23.83 -14.91 -0.55
N GLN A 165 25.13 -14.87 -0.25
CA GLN A 165 25.63 -14.44 1.08
C GLN A 165 25.28 -12.98 1.36
N ASN A 166 25.53 -12.08 0.40
CA ASN A 166 25.17 -10.68 0.52
C ASN A 166 23.67 -10.51 0.79
N LYS A 167 22.80 -11.17 0.02
CA LYS A 167 21.34 -11.10 0.24
C LYS A 167 20.96 -11.53 1.65
N LYS A 168 21.46 -12.66 2.14
CA LYS A 168 21.18 -13.16 3.49
C LYS A 168 21.55 -12.14 4.57
N LEU A 169 22.73 -11.52 4.45
CA LEU A 169 23.23 -10.55 5.41
C LEU A 169 22.47 -9.21 5.32
N THR A 170 22.13 -8.77 4.12
CA THR A 170 21.31 -7.59 3.89
C THR A 170 19.90 -7.77 4.46
N ASP A 171 19.30 -8.96 4.37
CA ASP A 171 17.99 -9.24 4.95
C ASP A 171 18.04 -9.16 6.49
N ILE A 172 19.14 -9.61 7.12
CA ILE A 172 19.36 -9.47 8.56
C ILE A 172 19.51 -7.99 8.93
N SER A 173 20.38 -7.26 8.24
CA SER A 173 20.62 -5.83 8.49
C SER A 173 19.34 -5.00 8.31
N ASN A 174 18.53 -5.27 7.28
CA ASN A 174 17.24 -4.60 7.08
C ASN A 174 16.27 -4.86 8.23
N LYS A 175 16.28 -6.05 8.81
CA LYS A 175 15.45 -6.35 9.99
C LYS A 175 15.85 -5.51 11.20
N GLU A 176 17.15 -5.41 11.47
CA GLU A 176 17.69 -4.57 12.56
C GLU A 176 17.42 -3.08 12.32
N TYR A 177 17.55 -2.62 11.08
CA TYR A 177 17.20 -1.24 10.67
C TYR A 177 15.72 -0.93 10.91
N ASN A 178 14.83 -1.85 10.55
CA ASN A 178 13.39 -1.69 10.76
C ASN A 178 13.04 -1.67 12.26
N GLU A 179 13.70 -2.50 13.08
CA GLU A 179 13.51 -2.50 14.53
C GLU A 179 13.94 -1.15 15.13
N MET A 180 15.12 -0.66 14.77
CA MET A 180 15.65 0.63 15.20
C MET A 180 14.72 1.79 14.77
N THR A 181 14.30 1.80 13.52
CA THR A 181 13.43 2.86 12.97
C THR A 181 12.06 2.86 13.65
N SER A 182 11.49 1.68 13.90
CA SER A 182 10.22 1.55 14.61
C SER A 182 10.33 2.06 16.04
N TYR A 183 11.43 1.75 16.72
CA TYR A 183 11.69 2.25 18.06
C TYR A 183 11.86 3.77 18.09
N ILE A 184 12.63 4.35 17.14
CA ILE A 184 12.77 5.82 17.04
C ILE A 184 11.40 6.48 16.82
N LYS A 185 10.56 5.94 15.94
CA LYS A 185 9.22 6.47 15.70
C LYS A 185 8.38 6.47 16.98
N GLU A 186 8.40 5.38 17.73
CA GLU A 186 7.73 5.30 19.04
C GLU A 186 8.23 6.37 20.02
N GLN A 187 9.57 6.62 20.07
CA GLN A 187 10.12 7.66 20.96
C GLN A 187 9.70 9.08 20.53
N ILE A 188 9.54 9.34 19.23
CA ILE A 188 9.04 10.63 18.74
C ILE A 188 7.59 10.84 19.18
N GLU A 189 6.74 9.82 19.05
CA GLU A 189 5.34 9.87 19.48
C GLU A 189 5.22 10.08 21.01
N LEU A 190 6.11 9.45 21.78
CA LEU A 190 6.17 9.53 23.24
C LEU A 190 7.02 10.69 23.78
N LYS A 191 7.49 11.63 22.93
CA LYS A 191 8.44 12.68 23.33
C LYS A 191 8.01 13.47 24.56
N LYS A 192 6.73 13.84 24.64
CA LYS A 192 6.20 14.57 25.80
C LYS A 192 6.32 13.75 27.10
N TYR A 193 5.98 12.47 27.04
CA TYR A 193 6.07 11.56 28.18
C TYR A 193 7.54 11.34 28.61
N ILE A 194 8.45 11.12 27.67
CA ILE A 194 9.89 10.95 27.93
C ILE A 194 10.47 12.14 28.70
N ASN A 195 10.11 13.36 28.29
CA ASN A 195 10.59 14.58 28.94
C ASN A 195 10.01 14.74 30.37
N VAL A 196 8.73 14.41 30.56
CA VAL A 196 8.10 14.49 31.89
C VAL A 196 8.70 13.49 32.87
N GLU A 197 8.94 12.25 32.41
CA GLU A 197 9.49 11.16 33.23
C GLU A 197 11.04 11.17 33.29
N LYS A 198 11.72 12.09 32.58
CA LYS A 198 13.20 12.22 32.53
C LYS A 198 13.89 10.91 32.10
N LEU A 199 13.35 10.26 31.08
CA LEU A 199 13.83 8.95 30.57
C LEU A 199 14.82 9.08 29.41
N GLU A 200 15.31 10.29 29.07
CA GLU A 200 16.15 10.56 27.91
C GLU A 200 17.37 9.64 27.86
N ASN A 201 18.14 9.57 28.96
CA ASN A 201 19.37 8.77 29.01
C ASN A 201 19.10 7.27 28.79
N GLN A 202 18.02 6.74 29.37
CA GLN A 202 17.66 5.34 29.21
C GLN A 202 17.24 5.00 27.77
N LYS A 203 16.46 5.90 27.14
CA LYS A 203 16.01 5.74 25.76
C LYS A 203 17.18 5.89 24.78
N GLU A 204 18.10 6.83 25.04
CA GLU A 204 19.32 7.02 24.27
C GLU A 204 20.23 5.79 24.31
N GLN A 205 20.45 5.19 25.48
CA GLN A 205 21.22 3.95 25.58
C GLN A 205 20.62 2.83 24.72
N LYS A 206 19.28 2.69 24.73
CA LYS A 206 18.61 1.67 23.92
C LYS A 206 18.74 1.95 22.43
N ILE A 207 18.65 3.21 21.98
CA ILE A 207 18.89 3.61 20.59
C ILE A 207 20.33 3.28 20.18
N ASN A 208 21.31 3.61 21.02
CA ASN A 208 22.71 3.33 20.77
C ASN A 208 22.97 1.83 20.62
N ASN A 209 22.41 0.99 21.48
CA ASN A 209 22.53 -0.47 21.39
C ASN A 209 21.93 -1.03 20.09
N LEU A 210 20.74 -0.53 19.67
CA LEU A 210 20.12 -0.92 18.40
C LEU A 210 20.94 -0.46 17.20
N SER A 211 21.50 0.77 17.28
CA SER A 211 22.38 1.33 16.26
C SER A 211 23.68 0.54 16.11
N GLU A 212 24.32 0.17 17.21
CA GLU A 212 25.54 -0.64 17.20
C GLU A 212 25.30 -2.02 16.57
N LYS A 213 24.16 -2.66 16.92
CA LYS A 213 23.78 -3.94 16.34
C LYS A 213 23.57 -3.83 14.83
N TYR A 214 22.78 -2.83 14.38
CA TYR A 214 22.57 -2.54 12.96
C TYR A 214 23.91 -2.27 12.25
N MET A 215 24.77 -1.39 12.80
CA MET A 215 26.06 -1.04 12.20
C MET A 215 26.96 -2.26 12.03
N LYS A 216 26.97 -3.19 13.00
CA LYS A 216 27.74 -4.43 12.93
C LYS A 216 27.25 -5.31 11.77
N ASP A 217 25.96 -5.56 11.69
CA ASP A 217 25.39 -6.44 10.68
C ASP A 217 25.46 -5.82 9.28
N GLU A 218 25.23 -4.50 9.16
CA GLU A 218 25.40 -3.74 7.92
C GLU A 218 26.84 -3.74 7.44
N SER A 219 27.82 -3.58 8.33
CA SER A 219 29.25 -3.60 7.94
C SER A 219 29.66 -4.94 7.32
N ILE A 220 29.12 -6.05 7.82
CA ILE A 220 29.36 -7.39 7.26
C ILE A 220 28.66 -7.52 5.89
N ALA A 221 27.42 -7.04 5.76
CA ALA A 221 26.71 -7.04 4.49
C ALA A 221 27.46 -6.21 3.43
N LEU A 222 27.90 -5.00 3.78
CA LEU A 222 28.70 -4.13 2.93
C LEU A 222 30.03 -4.75 2.50
N PHE A 223 30.69 -5.51 3.37
CA PHE A 223 31.91 -6.26 3.02
C PHE A 223 31.62 -7.25 1.86
N TYR A 224 30.58 -8.07 1.96
CA TYR A 224 30.21 -9.00 0.89
C TYR A 224 29.74 -8.29 -0.37
N ALA A 225 29.01 -7.18 -0.24
CA ALA A 225 28.63 -6.34 -1.38
C ALA A 225 29.87 -5.79 -2.10
N SER A 226 30.85 -5.29 -1.34
CA SER A 226 32.05 -4.66 -1.86
C SER A 226 33.02 -5.66 -2.53
N ILE A 227 33.11 -6.90 -2.05
CA ILE A 227 34.01 -7.92 -2.61
C ILE A 227 33.51 -8.45 -3.97
N SER A 228 32.25 -8.26 -4.31
CA SER A 228 31.68 -8.74 -5.57
C SER A 228 32.38 -8.15 -6.80
N ASN A 229 32.59 -6.83 -6.84
CA ASN A 229 33.23 -6.15 -7.97
C ASN A 229 34.73 -6.52 -8.15
N PRO A 230 35.58 -6.52 -7.11
CA PRO A 230 36.97 -6.99 -7.22
C PRO A 230 37.05 -8.43 -7.72
N THR A 231 36.18 -9.33 -7.23
CA THR A 231 36.20 -10.75 -7.63
C THR A 231 35.88 -10.90 -9.12
N THR A 232 34.86 -10.23 -9.64
CA THR A 232 34.53 -10.26 -11.06
C THR A 232 35.61 -9.64 -11.94
N ARG A 233 36.25 -8.54 -11.49
CA ARG A 233 37.40 -7.94 -12.18
C ARG A 233 38.60 -8.88 -12.22
N LEU A 234 38.89 -9.61 -11.15
CA LEU A 234 39.98 -10.59 -11.09
C LEU A 234 39.74 -11.71 -12.11
N ILE A 235 38.52 -12.27 -12.15
CA ILE A 235 38.18 -13.32 -13.12
C ILE A 235 38.31 -12.82 -14.55
N ASN A 236 37.79 -11.62 -14.85
CA ASN A 236 37.93 -11.01 -16.15
C ASN A 236 39.40 -10.73 -16.51
N GLY A 237 40.23 -10.32 -15.54
CA GLY A 237 41.64 -10.18 -15.72
C GLY A 237 42.33 -11.51 -16.11
N ILE A 238 41.98 -12.60 -15.45
CA ILE A 238 42.51 -13.95 -15.78
C ILE A 238 42.09 -14.33 -17.19
N ILE A 239 40.82 -14.13 -17.57
CA ILE A 239 40.36 -14.39 -18.94
C ILE A 239 41.16 -13.56 -19.95
N THR A 240 41.34 -12.26 -19.67
CA THR A 240 42.13 -11.38 -20.54
C THR A 240 43.58 -11.85 -20.70
N ILE A 241 44.26 -12.26 -19.60
CA ILE A 241 45.62 -12.80 -19.65
C ILE A 241 45.66 -14.06 -20.51
N ILE A 242 44.73 -14.99 -20.35
CA ILE A 242 44.69 -16.22 -21.15
C ILE A 242 44.52 -15.90 -22.63
N VAL A 243 43.57 -14.97 -22.96
CA VAL A 243 43.36 -14.53 -24.34
C VAL A 243 44.62 -13.90 -24.91
N VAL A 244 45.30 -13.02 -24.18
CA VAL A 244 46.56 -12.38 -24.61
C VAL A 244 47.65 -13.42 -24.86
N LEU A 245 47.92 -14.31 -23.91
CA LEU A 245 48.97 -15.31 -24.03
C LEU A 245 48.73 -16.25 -25.23
N TYR A 246 47.52 -16.81 -25.34
CA TYR A 246 47.22 -17.71 -26.42
C TYR A 246 47.22 -17.01 -27.79
N SER A 247 46.61 -15.82 -27.90
CA SER A 247 46.61 -15.06 -29.16
C SER A 247 47.98 -14.61 -29.59
N SER A 248 48.84 -14.22 -28.63
CA SER A 248 50.26 -13.89 -28.96
C SER A 248 51.00 -15.08 -29.56
N PHE A 249 50.77 -16.30 -29.03
CA PHE A 249 51.34 -17.52 -29.59
C PHE A 249 50.83 -17.80 -31.00
N GLU A 250 49.53 -17.64 -31.27
CA GLU A 250 48.92 -17.83 -32.60
C GLU A 250 49.40 -16.75 -33.61
N ILE A 251 49.68 -15.51 -33.16
CA ILE A 251 50.23 -14.45 -33.98
C ILE A 251 51.69 -14.78 -34.38
N MET A 252 52.51 -15.25 -33.40
CA MET A 252 53.89 -15.65 -33.70
C MET A 252 53.96 -16.81 -34.69
N ASN A 253 52.98 -17.71 -34.68
CA ASN A 253 52.88 -18.82 -35.64
C ASN A 253 52.24 -18.41 -36.98
N GLY A 254 51.85 -17.14 -37.18
CA GLY A 254 51.23 -16.65 -38.39
C GLY A 254 49.78 -17.07 -38.61
N ASN A 255 49.13 -17.63 -37.60
CA ASN A 255 47.76 -18.14 -37.68
C ASN A 255 46.69 -17.09 -37.32
N MET A 256 47.11 -15.91 -36.78
CA MET A 256 46.19 -14.85 -36.35
C MET A 256 46.76 -13.48 -36.62
N THR A 257 45.93 -12.53 -37.07
CA THR A 257 46.30 -11.13 -37.23
C THR A 257 46.19 -10.34 -35.92
N ILE A 258 46.84 -9.18 -35.85
CA ILE A 258 46.73 -8.28 -34.68
C ILE A 258 45.33 -7.70 -34.60
N GLY A 259 44.64 -7.46 -35.74
CA GLY A 259 43.26 -7.01 -35.76
C GLY A 259 42.28 -8.06 -35.18
N ILE A 260 42.45 -9.35 -35.54
CA ILE A 260 41.65 -10.46 -34.96
C ILE A 260 41.89 -10.55 -33.46
N PHE A 261 43.13 -10.45 -32.99
CA PHE A 261 43.45 -10.41 -31.58
C PHE A 261 42.73 -9.26 -30.81
N SER A 262 42.79 -8.05 -31.39
CA SER A 262 42.11 -6.88 -30.80
C SER A 262 40.59 -7.07 -30.74
N THR A 263 40.01 -7.62 -31.81
CA THR A 263 38.59 -7.98 -31.88
C THR A 263 38.22 -8.95 -30.76
N PHE A 264 39.05 -9.98 -30.56
CA PHE A 264 38.81 -10.97 -29.53
C PHE A 264 38.86 -10.41 -28.12
N LEU A 265 39.78 -9.49 -27.81
CA LEU A 265 39.87 -8.79 -26.52
C LEU A 265 38.61 -7.97 -26.25
N ILE A 266 38.09 -7.24 -27.24
CA ILE A 266 36.87 -6.46 -27.10
C ILE A 266 35.66 -7.37 -26.83
N TYR A 267 35.58 -8.51 -27.56
CA TYR A 267 34.52 -9.50 -27.33
C TYR A 267 34.61 -10.17 -25.97
N ALA A 268 35.78 -10.52 -25.46
CA ALA A 268 35.96 -11.10 -24.14
C ALA A 268 35.41 -10.17 -23.04
N ASN A 269 35.70 -8.88 -23.13
CA ASN A 269 35.14 -7.87 -22.21
C ASN A 269 33.62 -7.71 -22.37
N ARG A 270 33.11 -7.70 -23.59
CA ARG A 270 31.69 -7.56 -23.88
C ARG A 270 30.88 -8.77 -23.39
N TYR A 271 31.42 -9.98 -23.55
CA TYR A 271 30.84 -11.21 -23.04
C TYR A 271 30.78 -11.24 -21.50
N ALA A 272 31.81 -10.72 -20.85
CA ALA A 272 31.87 -10.70 -19.40
C ALA A 272 30.88 -9.70 -18.75
N LYS A 273 30.52 -8.62 -19.44
CA LYS A 273 29.68 -7.55 -18.86
C LYS A 273 28.31 -8.04 -18.36
N PRO A 274 27.46 -8.72 -19.15
CA PRO A 274 26.17 -9.25 -18.67
C PRO A 274 26.33 -10.25 -17.51
N LEU A 275 27.40 -11.05 -17.49
CA LEU A 275 27.68 -12.00 -16.40
C LEU A 275 27.97 -11.28 -15.07
N ASN A 276 28.63 -10.14 -15.11
CA ASN A 276 28.92 -9.32 -13.93
C ASN A 276 27.65 -8.65 -13.39
N GLU A 277 26.71 -8.29 -14.27
CA GLU A 277 25.45 -7.63 -13.91
C GLU A 277 24.34 -8.63 -13.51
N ILE A 278 24.49 -9.91 -13.81
CA ILE A 278 23.44 -10.94 -13.66
C ILE A 278 22.87 -11.00 -12.23
N SER A 279 23.72 -10.85 -11.21
CA SER A 279 23.29 -10.88 -9.81
C SER A 279 22.34 -9.73 -9.47
N GLN A 280 22.66 -8.51 -9.93
CA GLN A 280 21.83 -7.32 -9.68
C GLN A 280 20.52 -7.41 -10.45
N VAL A 281 20.56 -7.90 -11.68
CA VAL A 281 19.37 -8.12 -12.52
C VAL A 281 18.43 -9.14 -11.87
N ILE A 282 18.95 -10.30 -11.47
CA ILE A 282 18.17 -11.34 -10.80
C ILE A 282 17.56 -10.83 -9.49
N ASN A 283 18.33 -10.10 -8.68
CA ASN A 283 17.82 -9.54 -7.42
C ASN A 283 16.64 -8.57 -7.68
N ARG A 284 16.77 -7.65 -8.62
CA ARG A 284 15.69 -6.72 -8.99
C ARG A 284 14.46 -7.44 -9.54
N LEU A 285 14.64 -8.46 -10.37
CA LEU A 285 13.53 -9.27 -10.89
C LEU A 285 12.85 -10.05 -9.77
N THR A 286 13.61 -10.60 -8.82
CA THR A 286 13.05 -11.31 -7.66
C THR A 286 12.20 -10.38 -6.81
N ILE A 287 12.69 -9.17 -6.49
CA ILE A 287 11.92 -8.16 -5.74
C ILE A 287 10.64 -7.80 -6.49
N SER A 288 10.72 -7.61 -7.81
CA SER A 288 9.55 -7.28 -8.63
C SER A 288 8.51 -8.41 -8.63
N LEU A 289 8.94 -9.67 -8.71
CA LEU A 289 8.05 -10.83 -8.68
C LEU A 289 7.38 -10.99 -7.32
N THR A 290 8.13 -10.85 -6.22
CA THR A 290 7.55 -10.90 -4.86
C THR A 290 6.55 -9.76 -4.62
N SER A 291 6.85 -8.55 -5.11
CA SER A 291 5.92 -7.41 -5.07
C SER A 291 4.67 -7.64 -5.93
N TYR A 292 4.82 -8.29 -7.10
CA TYR A 292 3.68 -8.68 -7.92
C TYR A 292 2.77 -9.69 -7.22
N ASP A 293 3.34 -10.71 -6.57
CA ASP A 293 2.58 -11.69 -5.79
C ASP A 293 1.85 -11.03 -4.61
N SER A 294 2.50 -10.10 -3.92
CA SER A 294 1.91 -9.30 -2.82
C SER A 294 0.69 -8.49 -3.29
N ILE A 295 0.78 -7.83 -4.46
CA ILE A 295 -0.36 -7.08 -5.04
C ILE A 295 -1.44 -8.02 -5.54
N LYS A 296 -1.07 -9.15 -6.15
CA LYS A 296 -2.02 -10.16 -6.62
C LYS A 296 -2.82 -10.76 -5.47
N GLU A 297 -2.19 -11.01 -4.32
CA GLU A 297 -2.88 -11.41 -3.10
C GLU A 297 -3.94 -10.38 -2.71
N LEU A 298 -3.59 -9.08 -2.65
CA LEU A 298 -4.53 -8.01 -2.33
C LEU A 298 -5.70 -7.92 -3.33
N ILE A 299 -5.42 -8.07 -4.63
CA ILE A 299 -6.46 -8.04 -5.67
C ILE A 299 -7.41 -9.24 -5.55
N ASN A 300 -6.96 -10.37 -5.06
CA ASN A 300 -7.74 -11.59 -4.92
C ASN A 300 -8.47 -11.70 -3.57
N GLU A 301 -8.22 -10.80 -2.61
CA GLU A 301 -8.95 -10.75 -1.34
C GLU A 301 -10.45 -10.58 -1.56
N GLU A 302 -11.25 -11.02 -0.59
CA GLU A 302 -12.70 -10.97 -0.65
C GLU A 302 -13.22 -9.52 -0.67
N ILE A 303 -14.17 -9.26 -1.55
CA ILE A 303 -14.90 -7.97 -1.60
C ILE A 303 -16.23 -8.06 -0.89
N GLU A 304 -16.80 -6.91 -0.58
CA GLU A 304 -18.20 -6.83 -0.16
C GLU A 304 -19.12 -7.31 -1.29
N GLU A 305 -19.98 -8.26 -0.98
CA GLU A 305 -20.99 -8.76 -1.92
C GLU A 305 -22.21 -7.84 -1.87
N PHE A 306 -22.64 -7.38 -3.04
CA PHE A 306 -23.85 -6.57 -3.17
C PHE A 306 -24.99 -7.48 -3.67
N VAL A 307 -25.93 -7.79 -2.78
CA VAL A 307 -27.17 -8.47 -3.16
C VAL A 307 -28.00 -7.50 -4.00
N ASN A 308 -28.54 -7.98 -5.10
CA ASN A 308 -29.39 -7.16 -5.97
C ASN A 308 -30.83 -7.22 -5.43
N SER A 309 -31.16 -6.33 -4.49
CA SER A 309 -32.50 -6.19 -3.92
C SER A 309 -32.95 -4.73 -3.97
N ASN A 310 -34.23 -4.50 -4.11
CA ASN A 310 -34.82 -3.16 -4.18
C ASN A 310 -35.80 -2.98 -2.99
N ASP A 311 -35.27 -3.11 -1.77
CA ASP A 311 -36.05 -3.09 -0.55
C ASP A 311 -36.29 -1.66 -0.07
N GLU A 312 -37.50 -1.33 0.30
CA GLU A 312 -37.83 -0.11 1.04
C GLU A 312 -37.60 -0.38 2.55
N ILE A 313 -36.81 0.44 3.21
CA ILE A 313 -36.53 0.33 4.64
C ILE A 313 -37.47 1.28 5.39
N ILE A 314 -38.23 0.71 6.33
CA ILE A 314 -39.13 1.43 7.24
C ILE A 314 -38.43 1.78 8.53
N GLY A 315 -37.65 0.82 9.08
CA GLY A 315 -36.79 1.04 10.23
C GLY A 315 -37.03 0.17 11.45
N ASN A 316 -37.76 -0.96 11.33
CA ASN A 316 -37.82 -1.94 12.42
C ASN A 316 -36.55 -2.78 12.46
N ILE A 317 -35.99 -3.01 13.65
CA ILE A 317 -34.75 -3.77 13.84
C ILE A 317 -35.02 -4.90 14.84
N GLU A 318 -34.55 -6.11 14.52
CA GLU A 318 -34.69 -7.24 15.44
C GLU A 318 -33.41 -8.11 15.43
N PHE A 319 -32.85 -8.32 16.61
CA PHE A 319 -31.75 -9.26 16.86
C PHE A 319 -32.34 -10.55 17.45
N LYS A 320 -32.10 -11.70 16.80
CA LYS A 320 -32.59 -13.01 17.24
C LYS A 320 -31.42 -13.96 17.50
N ASN A 321 -31.16 -14.24 18.76
CA ASN A 321 -30.13 -15.19 19.23
C ASN A 321 -28.75 -14.92 18.60
N VAL A 322 -28.36 -13.64 18.46
CA VAL A 322 -27.13 -13.25 17.78
C VAL A 322 -25.93 -13.48 18.67
N SER A 323 -24.99 -14.31 18.19
CA SER A 323 -23.66 -14.46 18.75
C SER A 323 -22.59 -14.08 17.74
N PHE A 324 -21.49 -13.48 18.24
CA PHE A 324 -20.43 -12.97 17.39
C PHE A 324 -19.05 -12.98 18.07
N SER A 325 -18.02 -13.30 17.28
CA SER A 325 -16.59 -13.15 17.61
C SER A 325 -15.81 -12.62 16.40
N TYR A 326 -14.81 -11.78 16.63
CA TYR A 326 -14.00 -11.22 15.53
C TYR A 326 -13.10 -12.27 14.86
N ASN A 327 -12.42 -13.12 15.63
CA ASN A 327 -11.40 -14.05 15.14
C ASN A 327 -11.64 -15.50 15.59
N ASN A 328 -12.88 -15.91 15.84
CA ASN A 328 -13.25 -17.23 16.39
C ASN A 328 -12.66 -17.58 17.78
N ASP A 329 -11.96 -16.64 18.45
CA ASP A 329 -11.31 -16.91 19.73
C ASP A 329 -12.24 -16.69 20.93
N LYS A 330 -12.67 -15.44 21.12
CA LYS A 330 -13.52 -15.02 22.24
C LYS A 330 -14.85 -14.48 21.74
N GLU A 331 -15.93 -15.08 22.21
CA GLU A 331 -17.28 -14.62 21.90
C GLU A 331 -17.53 -13.26 22.55
N ILE A 332 -17.73 -12.23 21.72
CA ILE A 332 -17.96 -10.83 22.15
C ILE A 332 -19.43 -10.58 22.42
N LEU A 333 -20.33 -11.10 21.56
CA LEU A 333 -21.77 -11.07 21.76
C LEU A 333 -22.29 -12.49 21.94
N LYS A 334 -23.15 -12.71 22.94
CA LYS A 334 -23.61 -14.03 23.35
C LYS A 334 -25.13 -14.04 23.45
N ASN A 335 -25.78 -14.64 22.44
CA ASN A 335 -27.23 -14.83 22.39
C ASN A 335 -28.00 -13.51 22.62
N ILE A 336 -27.65 -12.47 21.88
CA ILE A 336 -28.28 -11.16 21.94
C ILE A 336 -29.68 -11.23 21.33
N ASN A 337 -30.69 -10.79 22.09
CA ASN A 337 -32.09 -10.75 21.69
C ASN A 337 -32.70 -9.40 22.08
N PHE A 338 -33.10 -8.58 21.13
CA PHE A 338 -33.89 -7.37 21.34
C PHE A 338 -34.59 -6.94 20.07
N LYS A 339 -35.62 -6.09 20.23
CA LYS A 339 -36.38 -5.52 19.12
C LYS A 339 -36.56 -4.02 19.31
N ILE A 340 -36.47 -3.28 18.20
CA ILE A 340 -36.73 -1.85 18.11
C ILE A 340 -37.81 -1.63 17.06
N ASN A 341 -38.86 -0.92 17.40
CA ASN A 341 -39.92 -0.57 16.48
C ASN A 341 -39.59 0.71 15.70
N ASN A 342 -40.20 0.88 14.54
CA ASN A 342 -40.02 2.10 13.75
C ASN A 342 -40.32 3.36 14.60
N GLY A 343 -39.40 4.33 14.58
CA GLY A 343 -39.50 5.59 15.33
C GLY A 343 -39.16 5.49 16.80
N GLU A 344 -38.84 4.31 17.33
CA GLU A 344 -38.43 4.11 18.73
C GLU A 344 -36.97 4.54 18.92
N LYS A 345 -36.71 5.24 20.04
CA LYS A 345 -35.38 5.67 20.46
C LYS A 345 -34.88 4.77 21.58
N ILE A 346 -33.81 4.02 21.32
CA ILE A 346 -33.19 3.18 22.35
C ILE A 346 -31.81 3.70 22.77
N ALA A 347 -31.49 3.52 24.07
CA ALA A 347 -30.15 3.73 24.60
C ALA A 347 -29.48 2.39 24.91
N ILE A 348 -28.25 2.18 24.44
CA ILE A 348 -27.44 1.02 24.82
C ILE A 348 -26.38 1.49 25.83
N VAL A 349 -26.41 0.89 27.03
CA VAL A 349 -25.57 1.26 28.17
C VAL A 349 -24.78 0.03 28.63
N GLY A 350 -23.58 0.25 29.13
CA GLY A 350 -22.74 -0.83 29.69
C GLY A 350 -21.27 -0.42 29.78
N PRO A 351 -20.44 -1.19 30.52
CA PRO A 351 -19.02 -0.91 30.67
C PRO A 351 -18.27 -0.95 29.33
N THR A 352 -17.07 -0.38 29.30
CA THR A 352 -16.17 -0.46 28.13
C THR A 352 -15.87 -1.93 27.81
N GLY A 353 -15.91 -2.31 26.54
CA GLY A 353 -15.68 -3.69 26.09
C GLY A 353 -16.89 -4.63 26.24
N SER A 354 -18.08 -4.14 26.65
CA SER A 354 -19.29 -4.98 26.76
C SER A 354 -19.90 -5.43 25.43
N GLY A 355 -19.47 -4.87 24.28
CA GLY A 355 -19.97 -5.24 22.94
C GLY A 355 -20.89 -4.20 22.28
N LYS A 356 -21.03 -2.99 22.84
CA LYS A 356 -21.90 -1.91 22.30
C LYS A 356 -21.56 -1.54 20.85
N THR A 357 -20.30 -1.22 20.56
CA THR A 357 -19.82 -0.85 19.23
C THR A 357 -19.92 -2.02 18.24
N THR A 358 -19.78 -3.26 18.75
CA THR A 358 -19.93 -4.47 17.92
C THR A 358 -21.35 -4.60 17.36
N ILE A 359 -22.39 -4.25 18.12
CA ILE A 359 -23.78 -4.23 17.63
C ILE A 359 -23.91 -3.29 16.43
N ILE A 360 -23.31 -2.10 16.50
CA ILE A 360 -23.31 -1.13 15.40
C ILE A 360 -22.62 -1.71 14.16
N GLN A 361 -21.45 -2.29 14.34
CA GLN A 361 -20.68 -2.87 13.23
C GLN A 361 -21.42 -4.00 12.50
N LEU A 362 -22.14 -4.83 13.27
CA LEU A 362 -22.98 -5.88 12.70
C LEU A 362 -24.19 -5.31 11.96
N LEU A 363 -24.83 -4.26 12.51
CA LEU A 363 -25.97 -3.60 11.86
C LEU A 363 -25.57 -2.88 10.56
N LEU A 364 -24.32 -2.41 10.45
CA LEU A 364 -23.75 -1.83 9.23
C LEU A 364 -23.24 -2.90 8.23
N LYS A 365 -23.37 -4.18 8.58
CA LYS A 365 -22.89 -5.30 7.76
C LYS A 365 -21.38 -5.21 7.48
N PHE A 366 -20.60 -4.71 8.47
CA PHE A 366 -19.12 -4.72 8.40
C PHE A 366 -18.56 -6.11 8.71
N TYR A 367 -19.28 -6.89 9.52
CA TYR A 367 -18.96 -8.25 9.90
C TYR A 367 -20.19 -9.15 9.77
N ASN A 368 -19.96 -10.42 9.50
CA ASN A 368 -21.00 -11.44 9.52
C ASN A 368 -21.14 -12.03 10.93
N ILE A 369 -22.36 -12.34 11.34
CA ILE A 369 -22.64 -13.02 12.61
C ILE A 369 -22.20 -14.49 12.57
N ASN A 370 -21.83 -15.05 13.74
CA ASN A 370 -21.51 -16.47 13.85
C ASN A 370 -22.79 -17.34 13.95
N SER A 371 -23.81 -16.86 14.68
CA SER A 371 -25.09 -17.55 14.82
C SER A 371 -26.24 -16.58 15.06
N GLY A 372 -27.48 -17.01 14.87
CA GLY A 372 -28.67 -16.19 14.98
C GLY A 372 -29.04 -15.46 13.70
N SER A 373 -29.81 -14.37 13.81
CA SER A 373 -30.18 -13.51 12.67
C SER A 373 -30.40 -12.07 13.10
N ILE A 374 -30.08 -11.13 12.22
CA ILE A 374 -30.44 -9.70 12.33
C ILE A 374 -31.46 -9.41 11.25
N LEU A 375 -32.62 -8.90 11.64
CA LEU A 375 -33.70 -8.59 10.73
C LEU A 375 -33.93 -7.08 10.68
N ILE A 376 -34.11 -6.56 9.48
CA ILE A 376 -34.58 -5.19 9.20
C ILE A 376 -35.92 -5.34 8.52
N ASP A 377 -36.98 -4.78 9.13
CA ASP A 377 -38.37 -4.88 8.65
C ASP A 377 -38.82 -6.34 8.37
N GLY A 378 -38.32 -7.28 9.22
CA GLY A 378 -38.61 -8.72 9.10
C GLY A 378 -37.77 -9.48 8.09
N LYS A 379 -36.92 -8.80 7.28
CA LYS A 379 -36.04 -9.41 6.30
C LYS A 379 -34.62 -9.55 6.88
N ASN A 380 -33.94 -10.68 6.58
CA ASN A 380 -32.56 -10.87 7.04
C ASN A 380 -31.63 -9.81 6.42
N ILE A 381 -30.78 -9.21 7.23
CA ILE A 381 -29.83 -8.17 6.82
C ILE A 381 -28.91 -8.66 5.69
N ASN A 382 -28.63 -9.96 5.62
CA ASN A 382 -27.80 -10.56 4.57
C ASN A 382 -28.48 -10.53 3.20
N ASP A 383 -29.81 -10.51 3.16
CA ASP A 383 -30.62 -10.49 1.93
C ASP A 383 -30.91 -9.07 1.43
N ILE A 384 -30.50 -8.05 2.19
CA ILE A 384 -30.67 -6.64 1.84
C ILE A 384 -29.43 -6.12 1.11
N ASN A 385 -29.63 -5.32 0.05
CA ASN A 385 -28.55 -4.62 -0.63
C ASN A 385 -27.80 -3.69 0.35
N THR A 386 -26.48 -3.87 0.45
CA THR A 386 -25.64 -3.14 1.40
C THR A 386 -25.68 -1.62 1.16
N ASN A 387 -25.80 -1.16 -0.09
CA ASN A 387 -25.93 0.27 -0.39
C ASN A 387 -27.25 0.81 0.12
N ILE A 388 -28.37 0.13 -0.16
CA ILE A 388 -29.70 0.53 0.33
C ILE A 388 -29.73 0.56 1.86
N LEU A 389 -29.11 -0.45 2.50
CA LEU A 389 -29.00 -0.51 3.94
C LEU A 389 -28.24 0.72 4.49
N ARG A 390 -27.05 1.01 3.96
CA ARG A 390 -26.20 2.11 4.43
C ARG A 390 -26.71 3.51 4.02
N ASP A 391 -27.52 3.60 2.98
CA ASP A 391 -28.22 4.84 2.64
C ASP A 391 -29.31 5.18 3.66
N ASN A 392 -29.98 4.16 4.19
CA ASN A 392 -31.03 4.31 5.18
C ASN A 392 -30.55 4.26 6.64
N ILE A 393 -29.31 3.83 6.90
CA ILE A 393 -28.67 3.86 8.21
C ILE A 393 -27.52 4.87 8.21
N LYS A 394 -27.58 5.90 9.04
CA LYS A 394 -26.46 6.83 9.21
C LYS A 394 -25.89 6.73 10.62
N VAL A 395 -24.58 6.79 10.71
CA VAL A 395 -23.84 6.70 11.97
C VAL A 395 -23.10 8.01 12.21
N VAL A 396 -23.26 8.56 13.39
CA VAL A 396 -22.43 9.65 13.89
C VAL A 396 -21.50 9.07 14.93
N LEU A 397 -20.21 9.00 14.60
CA LEU A 397 -19.16 8.46 15.47
C LEU A 397 -18.69 9.52 16.46
N GLN A 398 -18.13 9.06 17.58
CA GLN A 398 -17.49 9.89 18.60
C GLN A 398 -16.43 10.81 18.00
N ASP A 399 -15.49 10.24 17.24
CA ASP A 399 -14.47 10.98 16.53
C ASP A 399 -14.92 11.15 15.07
N ALA A 400 -15.42 12.36 14.76
CA ALA A 400 -15.84 12.68 13.41
C ALA A 400 -14.62 12.90 12.51
N HIS A 401 -14.25 11.87 11.74
CA HIS A 401 -13.25 12.01 10.69
C HIS A 401 -13.87 12.68 9.47
N LEU A 402 -13.49 13.94 9.24
CA LEU A 402 -13.89 14.72 8.08
C LEU A 402 -12.64 14.94 7.19
N ASN A 403 -12.80 14.78 5.89
CA ASN A 403 -11.74 15.12 4.94
C ASN A 403 -11.46 16.63 5.01
N ASN A 404 -10.20 17.01 4.80
CA ASN A 404 -9.81 18.42 4.78
C ASN A 404 -10.18 19.06 3.42
N GLU A 405 -11.49 19.21 3.21
CA GLU A 405 -12.13 19.79 2.02
C GLU A 405 -12.93 21.03 2.43
N ASN A 406 -13.68 21.64 1.50
CA ASN A 406 -14.65 22.67 1.86
C ASN A 406 -15.76 22.08 2.71
N ILE A 407 -16.13 22.75 3.81
CA ILE A 407 -17.20 22.28 4.73
C ILE A 407 -18.51 22.06 3.95
N LYS A 408 -18.82 22.96 3.02
CA LYS A 408 -19.97 22.87 2.12
C LYS A 408 -19.94 21.57 1.30
N ASP A 409 -18.78 21.20 0.75
CA ASP A 409 -18.62 19.97 -0.04
C ASP A 409 -18.75 18.74 0.85
N VAL A 410 -18.22 18.78 2.07
CA VAL A 410 -18.40 17.73 3.08
C VAL A 410 -19.87 17.53 3.46
N LEU A 411 -20.63 18.62 3.55
CA LEU A 411 -22.08 18.56 3.82
C LEU A 411 -22.87 17.94 2.66
N LYS A 412 -22.44 18.20 1.41
CA LYS A 412 -23.06 17.67 0.19
C LYS A 412 -22.62 16.27 -0.22
N TYR A 413 -21.65 15.71 0.46
CA TYR A 413 -20.84 14.53 0.06
C TYR A 413 -21.61 13.28 -0.41
N SER A 414 -22.86 13.13 -0.13
CA SER A 414 -23.66 11.98 -0.60
C SER A 414 -25.04 12.36 -1.14
N ASN A 415 -25.33 13.66 -1.25
CA ASN A 415 -26.67 14.13 -1.60
C ASN A 415 -26.60 15.35 -2.52
N ASP A 416 -27.48 15.38 -3.50
CA ASP A 416 -27.68 16.56 -4.36
C ASP A 416 -28.49 17.62 -3.59
N VAL A 417 -27.86 18.20 -2.55
CA VAL A 417 -28.47 19.13 -1.61
C VAL A 417 -28.18 20.57 -2.01
N SER A 418 -29.20 21.39 -2.08
CA SER A 418 -29.06 22.83 -2.39
C SER A 418 -28.54 23.61 -1.19
N ASP A 419 -27.87 24.76 -1.45
CA ASP A 419 -27.43 25.68 -0.40
C ASP A 419 -28.58 26.18 0.46
N LYS A 420 -29.79 26.26 -0.10
CA LYS A 420 -31.01 26.65 0.61
C LYS A 420 -31.38 25.63 1.68
N GLU A 421 -31.34 24.33 1.35
CA GLU A 421 -31.64 23.25 2.31
C GLU A 421 -30.64 23.23 3.47
N ILE A 422 -29.36 23.45 3.19
CA ILE A 422 -28.34 23.57 4.25
C ILE A 422 -28.68 24.75 5.17
N LYS A 423 -28.98 25.93 4.61
CA LYS A 423 -29.32 27.14 5.39
C LYS A 423 -30.61 26.94 6.19
N ASP A 424 -31.62 26.31 5.63
CA ASP A 424 -32.90 26.06 6.31
C ASP A 424 -32.70 25.06 7.48
N LEU A 425 -31.87 24.03 7.28
CA LEU A 425 -31.52 23.10 8.36
C LEU A 425 -30.74 23.79 9.48
N LEU A 426 -29.72 24.60 9.15
CA LEU A 426 -28.95 25.36 10.13
C LEU A 426 -29.85 26.28 10.98
N LYS A 427 -30.83 26.94 10.36
CA LYS A 427 -31.84 27.74 11.08
C LYS A 427 -32.70 26.88 12.01
N LYS A 428 -33.12 25.69 11.53
CA LYS A 428 -33.97 24.77 12.30
C LYS A 428 -33.28 24.27 13.58
N ILE A 429 -31.97 23.98 13.53
CA ILE A 429 -31.17 23.58 14.69
C ILE A 429 -30.59 24.78 15.46
N ASN A 430 -30.89 26.01 15.02
CA ASN A 430 -30.43 27.26 15.63
C ASN A 430 -28.91 27.43 15.68
N ILE A 431 -28.20 26.98 14.64
CA ILE A 431 -26.75 27.08 14.52
C ILE A 431 -26.38 28.08 13.44
N LYS A 432 -25.54 29.07 13.77
CA LYS A 432 -25.03 30.05 12.81
C LYS A 432 -23.90 29.44 11.98
N PRO A 433 -23.79 29.73 10.66
CA PRO A 433 -22.69 29.24 9.82
C PRO A 433 -21.30 29.55 10.38
N ASN A 434 -21.11 30.73 10.96
CA ASN A 434 -19.84 31.18 11.56
C ASN A 434 -19.36 30.26 12.70
N PHE A 435 -20.28 29.65 13.44
CA PHE A 435 -19.92 28.66 14.47
C PHE A 435 -19.26 27.40 13.88
N LEU A 436 -19.60 27.06 12.64
CA LEU A 436 -19.05 25.90 11.91
C LEU A 436 -17.88 26.29 10.99
N GLY A 437 -17.35 27.50 11.09
CA GLY A 437 -16.24 27.97 10.28
C GLY A 437 -16.61 28.37 8.85
N MET A 438 -17.89 28.72 8.61
CA MET A 438 -18.41 29.20 7.32
C MET A 438 -18.99 30.61 7.44
N ASN A 439 -18.98 31.38 6.34
CA ASN A 439 -19.75 32.64 6.24
C ASN A 439 -21.22 32.36 5.89
N ASP A 440 -22.03 33.43 5.81
CA ASP A 440 -23.46 33.33 5.46
C ASP A 440 -23.71 32.82 4.03
N ASN A 441 -22.69 32.81 3.17
CA ASN A 441 -22.72 32.23 1.82
C ASN A 441 -22.28 30.75 1.81
N LEU A 442 -22.01 30.15 2.97
CA LEU A 442 -21.49 28.80 3.15
C LEU A 442 -20.06 28.61 2.58
N GLU A 443 -19.27 29.68 2.49
CA GLU A 443 -17.87 29.62 2.13
C GLU A 443 -17.01 29.44 3.40
N ASN A 444 -15.94 28.68 3.31
CA ASN A 444 -15.05 28.43 4.46
C ASN A 444 -14.36 29.71 4.92
N ILE A 445 -14.43 30.00 6.22
CA ILE A 445 -13.62 31.00 6.91
C ILE A 445 -12.37 30.35 7.50
N THR A 446 -12.47 29.08 7.87
CA THR A 446 -11.36 28.31 8.45
C THR A 446 -11.31 26.88 7.86
N SER A 447 -10.16 26.21 7.97
CA SER A 447 -10.03 24.82 7.55
C SER A 447 -10.70 23.88 8.56
N ILE A 448 -11.13 22.71 8.09
CA ILE A 448 -11.73 21.64 8.94
C ILE A 448 -10.77 21.23 10.05
N ASP A 449 -9.46 21.18 9.79
CA ASP A 449 -8.46 20.79 10.79
C ASP A 449 -8.46 21.68 12.02
N ASN A 450 -8.79 22.98 11.85
CA ASN A 450 -8.82 23.97 12.92
C ASN A 450 -10.15 23.98 13.70
N LEU A 451 -11.15 23.19 13.30
CA LEU A 451 -12.40 23.07 14.03
C LEU A 451 -12.22 22.18 15.27
N SER A 452 -12.95 22.53 16.34
CA SER A 452 -13.04 21.68 17.54
C SER A 452 -13.72 20.34 17.22
N ASN A 453 -13.47 19.33 18.06
CA ASN A 453 -14.13 18.03 17.91
C ASN A 453 -15.66 18.15 17.95
N GLY A 454 -16.21 19.01 18.81
CA GLY A 454 -17.64 19.26 18.88
C GLY A 454 -18.20 19.89 17.60
N GLN A 455 -17.49 20.85 16.98
CA GLN A 455 -17.89 21.42 15.69
C GLN A 455 -17.85 20.38 14.58
N LYS A 456 -16.82 19.53 14.51
CA LYS A 456 -16.72 18.40 13.56
C LYS A 456 -17.87 17.41 13.74
N GLN A 457 -18.24 17.11 14.99
CA GLN A 457 -19.36 16.23 15.31
C GLN A 457 -20.68 16.81 14.82
N ILE A 458 -20.93 18.13 15.05
CA ILE A 458 -22.12 18.81 14.53
C ILE A 458 -22.18 18.77 13.01
N ILE A 459 -21.07 19.01 12.30
CA ILE A 459 -21.02 18.88 10.83
C ILE A 459 -21.40 17.45 10.40
N SER A 460 -20.91 16.42 11.10
CA SER A 460 -21.28 15.04 10.84
C SER A 460 -22.78 14.77 11.05
N MET A 461 -23.37 15.35 12.11
CA MET A 461 -24.82 15.28 12.36
C MET A 461 -25.63 15.98 11.27
N ILE A 462 -25.24 17.18 10.85
CA ILE A 462 -25.90 17.92 9.77
C ILE A 462 -25.87 17.11 8.47
N ARG A 463 -24.71 16.52 8.14
CA ARG A 463 -24.59 15.62 6.97
C ARG A 463 -25.55 14.42 7.06
N ALA A 464 -25.66 13.82 8.26
CA ALA A 464 -26.60 12.73 8.50
C ALA A 464 -28.07 13.19 8.37
N MET A 465 -28.43 14.40 8.83
CA MET A 465 -29.78 14.98 8.66
C MET A 465 -30.13 15.22 7.20
N LEU A 466 -29.20 15.77 6.42
CA LEU A 466 -29.39 16.07 4.99
C LEU A 466 -29.65 14.80 4.18
N SER A 467 -29.11 13.64 4.59
CA SER A 467 -29.38 12.35 3.94
C SER A 467 -30.74 11.72 4.31
N ASN A 468 -31.47 12.30 5.26
CA ASN A 468 -32.78 11.86 5.73
C ASN A 468 -32.93 10.33 5.95
N PRO A 469 -32.08 9.69 6.75
CA PRO A 469 -32.11 8.25 6.97
C PRO A 469 -33.35 7.80 7.75
N LYS A 470 -33.68 6.51 7.67
CA LYS A 470 -34.74 5.87 8.49
C LYS A 470 -34.23 5.45 9.86
N ILE A 471 -32.96 5.07 9.93
CA ILE A 471 -32.29 4.60 11.15
C ILE A 471 -31.09 5.49 11.42
N VAL A 472 -30.96 5.97 12.63
CA VAL A 472 -29.84 6.80 13.09
C VAL A 472 -29.11 6.08 14.23
N ILE A 473 -27.80 6.03 14.14
CA ILE A 473 -26.94 5.48 15.19
C ILE A 473 -26.02 6.60 15.67
N LEU A 474 -26.03 6.84 16.98
CA LEU A 474 -25.17 7.83 17.62
C LEU A 474 -24.22 7.11 18.58
N ASP A 475 -22.92 7.22 18.31
CA ASP A 475 -21.86 6.80 19.24
C ASP A 475 -21.38 8.05 19.98
N GLU A 476 -21.97 8.32 21.15
CA GLU A 476 -21.84 9.59 21.85
C GLU A 476 -20.74 9.51 22.91
N ALA A 477 -19.60 10.17 22.64
CA ALA A 477 -18.66 10.51 23.71
C ALA A 477 -18.13 11.94 23.48
N THR A 478 -18.60 12.86 24.28
CA THR A 478 -18.09 14.22 24.33
C THR A 478 -17.76 14.55 25.78
N SER A 479 -16.54 14.22 26.19
CA SER A 479 -16.08 14.48 27.57
C SER A 479 -15.53 15.90 27.77
N ASP A 480 -15.16 16.64 26.70
CA ASP A 480 -14.45 17.92 26.80
C ASP A 480 -14.99 18.95 25.81
N VAL A 481 -16.25 19.38 25.98
CA VAL A 481 -16.90 20.36 25.11
C VAL A 481 -17.44 21.53 25.96
N ASP A 482 -17.24 22.77 25.46
CA ASP A 482 -17.80 23.96 26.11
C ASP A 482 -19.33 23.94 26.11
N SER A 483 -19.97 24.65 27.07
CA SER A 483 -21.41 24.66 27.29
C SER A 483 -22.24 25.13 26.09
N LEU A 484 -21.70 25.98 25.21
CA LEU A 484 -22.39 26.44 24.00
C LEU A 484 -22.42 25.34 22.95
N THR A 485 -21.28 24.71 22.70
CA THR A 485 -21.15 23.58 21.79
C THR A 485 -21.99 22.40 22.26
N GLU A 486 -22.08 22.15 23.58
CA GLU A 486 -22.93 21.12 24.16
C GLU A 486 -24.41 21.32 23.85
N LYS A 487 -24.96 22.54 24.02
CA LYS A 487 -26.34 22.87 23.63
C LYS A 487 -26.58 22.67 22.13
N ASN A 488 -25.63 23.03 21.29
CA ASN A 488 -25.74 22.86 19.86
C ASN A 488 -25.75 21.37 19.47
N ILE A 489 -24.94 20.52 20.14
CA ILE A 489 -24.94 19.07 19.97
C ILE A 489 -26.30 18.50 20.38
N GLU A 490 -26.80 18.86 21.57
CA GLU A 490 -28.09 18.38 22.07
C GLU A 490 -29.26 18.74 21.13
N SER A 491 -29.32 19.99 20.67
CA SER A 491 -30.34 20.41 19.70
C SER A 491 -30.22 19.63 18.37
N SER A 492 -28.99 19.36 17.91
CA SER A 492 -28.73 18.58 16.72
C SER A 492 -29.14 17.09 16.89
N ILE A 493 -28.86 16.47 18.03
CA ILE A 493 -29.30 15.11 18.35
C ILE A 493 -30.83 15.03 18.33
N ASN A 494 -31.52 15.96 19.01
CA ASN A 494 -32.96 15.97 19.10
C ASN A 494 -33.62 16.11 17.71
N GLU A 495 -33.09 16.98 16.86
CA GLU A 495 -33.62 17.13 15.50
C GLU A 495 -33.28 15.91 14.61
N LEU A 496 -32.06 15.34 14.72
CA LEU A 496 -31.62 14.18 13.93
C LEU A 496 -32.46 12.93 14.26
N THR A 497 -32.82 12.72 15.53
CA THR A 497 -33.54 11.53 15.99
C THR A 497 -35.06 11.65 15.86
N LYS A 498 -35.60 12.83 15.58
CA LYS A 498 -37.03 13.10 15.56
C LYS A 498 -37.78 12.25 14.51
N GLY A 499 -38.68 11.37 14.97
CA GLY A 499 -39.48 10.51 14.11
C GLY A 499 -38.71 9.40 13.38
N LYS A 500 -37.48 9.11 13.83
CA LYS A 500 -36.59 8.08 13.26
C LYS A 500 -36.26 7.01 14.28
N THR A 501 -36.06 5.79 13.82
CA THR A 501 -35.53 4.73 14.67
C THR A 501 -34.10 5.10 15.06
N SER A 502 -33.83 5.15 16.38
CA SER A 502 -32.56 5.68 16.88
C SER A 502 -31.91 4.74 17.88
N ILE A 503 -30.65 4.42 17.65
CA ILE A 503 -29.79 3.66 18.57
C ILE A 503 -28.72 4.60 19.09
N ILE A 504 -28.64 4.80 20.41
CA ILE A 504 -27.68 5.69 21.03
C ILE A 504 -26.81 4.89 21.98
N ILE A 505 -25.49 4.87 21.73
CA ILE A 505 -24.53 4.44 22.73
C ILE A 505 -24.28 5.64 23.63
N ALA A 506 -24.99 5.65 24.77
CA ALA A 506 -25.10 6.86 25.57
C ALA A 506 -24.02 6.90 26.65
N HIS A 507 -23.33 8.04 26.72
CA HIS A 507 -22.46 8.46 27.83
C HIS A 507 -22.99 9.73 28.53
N ARG A 508 -24.16 10.27 28.11
CA ARG A 508 -24.82 11.42 28.72
C ARG A 508 -26.14 11.04 29.34
N LEU A 509 -26.34 11.55 30.55
CA LEU A 509 -27.55 11.30 31.31
C LEU A 509 -28.83 11.76 30.61
N SER A 510 -28.83 12.97 30.04
CA SER A 510 -29.98 13.56 29.32
C SER A 510 -30.46 12.66 28.19
N THR A 511 -29.52 12.10 27.44
CA THR A 511 -29.80 11.21 26.30
C THR A 511 -30.38 9.87 26.74
N ILE A 512 -29.85 9.30 27.85
CA ILE A 512 -30.34 8.03 28.43
C ILE A 512 -31.76 8.19 28.94
N ILE A 513 -32.03 9.25 29.69
CA ILE A 513 -33.36 9.49 30.31
C ILE A 513 -34.43 9.73 29.22
N SER A 514 -34.06 10.35 28.11
CA SER A 514 -34.98 10.65 27.01
C SER A 514 -35.24 9.47 26.06
N ALA A 515 -34.62 8.31 26.27
CA ALA A 515 -34.83 7.12 25.46
C ALA A 515 -36.14 6.40 25.87
N ASP A 516 -36.86 5.88 24.86
CA ASP A 516 -38.09 5.09 25.08
C ASP A 516 -37.76 3.77 25.78
N LYS A 517 -36.58 3.21 25.50
CA LYS A 517 -36.08 1.97 26.03
C LYS A 517 -34.57 2.01 26.27
N ILE A 518 -34.12 1.41 27.32
CA ILE A 518 -32.71 1.26 27.66
C ILE A 518 -32.38 -0.23 27.69
N ILE A 519 -31.27 -0.59 27.02
CA ILE A 519 -30.70 -1.94 27.00
C ILE A 519 -29.34 -1.90 27.68
N VAL A 520 -29.19 -2.68 28.76
CA VAL A 520 -27.95 -2.78 29.55
C VAL A 520 -27.20 -4.02 29.11
N ILE A 521 -25.97 -3.82 28.60
CA ILE A 521 -25.13 -4.90 28.10
C ILE A 521 -23.89 -5.03 28.99
N ASP A 522 -23.62 -6.25 29.44
CA ASP A 522 -22.38 -6.59 30.13
C ASP A 522 -21.87 -7.97 29.69
N ASN A 523 -20.53 -8.08 29.50
CA ASN A 523 -19.86 -9.31 29.06
C ASN A 523 -20.52 -9.98 27.84
N GLY A 524 -21.03 -9.16 26.91
CA GLY A 524 -21.65 -9.61 25.67
C GLY A 524 -23.07 -10.15 25.82
N LYS A 525 -23.75 -9.91 26.94
CA LYS A 525 -25.15 -10.31 27.20
C LYS A 525 -26.01 -9.12 27.58
N ILE A 526 -27.29 -9.16 27.21
CA ILE A 526 -28.28 -8.22 27.73
C ILE A 526 -28.66 -8.68 29.13
N LEU A 527 -28.40 -7.83 30.13
CA LEU A 527 -28.73 -8.10 31.54
C LEU A 527 -30.05 -7.47 31.96
N GLU A 528 -30.33 -6.26 31.44
CA GLU A 528 -31.52 -5.50 31.82
C GLU A 528 -32.09 -4.79 30.59
N GLU A 529 -33.40 -4.69 30.53
CA GLU A 529 -34.15 -3.96 29.52
C GLU A 529 -35.36 -3.29 30.16
N GLY A 530 -35.63 -2.03 29.79
CA GLY A 530 -36.77 -1.27 30.35
C GLY A 530 -36.60 0.23 30.17
N THR A 531 -37.51 1.00 30.73
CA THR A 531 -37.44 2.47 30.82
C THR A 531 -36.51 2.92 31.94
N HIS A 532 -36.05 4.18 31.92
CA HIS A 532 -35.24 4.75 32.99
C HIS A 532 -35.86 4.54 34.39
N LYS A 533 -37.16 4.81 34.53
CA LYS A 533 -37.86 4.66 35.81
C LYS A 533 -37.91 3.21 36.32
N GLU A 534 -38.15 2.27 35.42
CA GLU A 534 -38.19 0.84 35.77
C GLU A 534 -36.81 0.33 36.22
N LEU A 535 -35.74 0.70 35.46
CA LEU A 535 -34.39 0.20 35.72
C LEU A 535 -33.77 0.79 37.02
N ILE A 536 -34.06 2.05 37.33
CA ILE A 536 -33.64 2.65 38.60
C ILE A 536 -34.25 1.90 39.78
N ASN A 537 -35.51 1.50 39.70
CA ASN A 537 -36.22 0.79 40.76
C ASN A 537 -35.76 -0.68 40.92
N LYS A 538 -35.21 -1.29 39.86
CA LYS A 538 -34.69 -2.68 39.91
C LYS A 538 -33.42 -2.85 40.71
N ASN A 539 -32.72 -1.75 41.11
CA ASN A 539 -31.43 -1.77 41.80
C ASN A 539 -30.36 -2.66 41.17
N GLY A 540 -30.38 -2.78 39.84
CA GLY A 540 -29.48 -3.61 39.04
C GLY A 540 -28.21 -2.90 38.59
N LEU A 541 -27.60 -3.39 37.51
CA LEU A 541 -26.38 -2.82 36.92
C LEU A 541 -26.61 -1.40 36.39
N TYR A 542 -27.80 -1.12 35.80
CA TYR A 542 -28.16 0.22 35.33
C TYR A 542 -28.04 1.26 36.44
N LYS A 543 -28.62 0.97 37.62
CA LYS A 543 -28.58 1.90 38.76
C LYS A 543 -27.13 2.15 39.21
N LYS A 544 -26.30 1.10 39.28
CA LYS A 544 -24.87 1.24 39.61
C LYS A 544 -24.12 2.13 38.65
N ILE A 545 -24.35 1.96 37.30
CA ILE A 545 -23.76 2.80 36.26
C ILE A 545 -24.24 4.24 36.42
N TYR A 546 -25.53 4.43 36.64
CA TYR A 546 -26.14 5.74 36.87
C TYR A 546 -25.52 6.46 38.09
N GLU A 547 -25.42 5.80 39.22
CA GLU A 547 -24.86 6.37 40.46
C GLU A 547 -23.33 6.59 40.40
N SER A 548 -22.61 5.89 39.51
CA SER A 548 -21.16 6.01 39.35
C SER A 548 -20.72 7.03 38.32
N GLN A 549 -21.57 7.35 37.34
CA GLN A 549 -21.24 8.25 36.23
C GLN A 549 -21.93 9.61 36.32
N PHE A 550 -22.99 9.70 37.12
CA PHE A 550 -23.88 10.85 37.25
C PHE A 550 -24.22 11.14 38.71
#